data_f4b25458eb5ba9d4abedfe7054884753
#
_entry.id   f4b25458eb5ba9d4abedfe7054884753
#
_cell.length_a   1.000
_cell.length_b   1.000
_cell.length_c   1.000
_cell.angle_alpha   90.00
_cell.angle_beta   90.00
_cell.angle_gamma   90.00
#
_symmetry.space_group_name_H-M   'P 1'
#
loop_
_entity.id
_entity.type
_entity.pdbx_description
1 polymer ?
#
loop_
_entity_poly.entity_id
_entity_poly.type
_entity_poly.pdbx_seq_one_letter_code
_entity_poly.pdbx_strand_id
1 'polypeptide(L)'
;MSAAADLSDLGLSEDVQKLDTQALLELYKKTGDEAVKWAIVLRCEGLIKSVALQIQGVYSSFAQVDDIVNEGILTLLKAIDRFDPDKGVKFETYIAKRIRGMVIDLARKQNWIPRTLRQRAKEIDNTVMELSADLGRYPTDDEVIERMGVSKERYQRDMASIALSDLLSLDMLMDVREASD
;
A
#
# COMPACT_ATOMS: atom_id res chain seq x y z
N MET A 1 11.83 16.23 -10.22
CA MET A 1 12.76 15.72 -11.25
C MET A 1 13.42 14.48 -10.67
N SER A 2 12.87 13.29 -10.94
CA SER A 2 13.48 12.01 -10.53
C SER A 2 14.51 11.67 -11.62
N ALA A 3 15.79 11.86 -11.34
CA ALA A 3 16.82 11.18 -12.11
C ALA A 3 16.65 9.69 -11.82
N ALA A 4 16.17 8.93 -12.81
CA ALA A 4 16.16 7.49 -12.72
C ALA A 4 17.63 7.05 -12.62
N ALA A 5 18.09 6.73 -11.40
CA ALA A 5 19.39 6.13 -11.21
C ALA A 5 19.37 4.79 -11.96
N ASP A 6 20.33 4.60 -12.85
CA ASP A 6 20.47 3.37 -13.61
C ASP A 6 21.45 2.43 -12.88
N LEU A 7 21.27 1.12 -13.05
CA LEU A 7 22.22 0.11 -12.53
C LEU A 7 23.67 0.35 -13.02
N SER A 8 23.81 0.94 -14.22
CA SER A 8 25.12 1.32 -14.78
C SER A 8 25.86 2.37 -13.95
N ASP A 9 25.12 3.23 -13.22
CA ASP A 9 25.72 4.32 -12.41
C ASP A 9 26.32 3.81 -11.09
N LEU A 10 26.03 2.57 -10.70
CA LEU A 10 26.51 1.95 -9.46
C LEU A 10 27.94 1.40 -9.53
N GLY A 11 28.60 1.45 -10.69
CA GLY A 11 29.95 0.91 -10.87
C GLY A 11 30.05 -0.62 -10.75
N LEU A 12 28.91 -1.33 -10.82
CA LEU A 12 28.84 -2.79 -10.77
C LEU A 12 29.25 -3.39 -12.12
N SER A 13 29.93 -4.56 -12.09
CA SER A 13 30.26 -5.30 -13.31
C SER A 13 28.98 -5.76 -14.04
N GLU A 14 29.07 -5.92 -15.36
CA GLU A 14 27.95 -6.39 -16.17
C GLU A 14 27.36 -7.73 -15.69
N ASP A 15 28.19 -8.63 -15.16
CA ASP A 15 27.75 -9.90 -14.63
C ASP A 15 26.86 -9.74 -13.38
N VAL A 16 27.23 -8.81 -12.49
CA VAL A 16 26.43 -8.49 -11.29
C VAL A 16 25.10 -7.81 -11.67
N GLN A 17 25.13 -6.95 -12.69
CA GLN A 17 23.93 -6.27 -13.17
C GLN A 17 22.90 -7.24 -13.77
N LYS A 18 23.32 -8.42 -14.27
CA LYS A 18 22.44 -9.46 -14.83
C LYS A 18 21.84 -10.40 -13.78
N LEU A 19 22.35 -10.39 -12.54
CA LEU A 19 21.83 -11.23 -11.45
C LEU A 19 20.37 -10.87 -11.14
N ASP A 20 19.58 -11.88 -10.80
CA ASP A 20 18.23 -11.64 -10.28
C ASP A 20 18.25 -11.09 -8.85
N THR A 21 17.10 -10.71 -8.30
CA THR A 21 17.01 -10.12 -6.97
C THR A 21 17.49 -11.06 -5.88
N GLN A 22 17.24 -12.37 -6.01
CA GLN A 22 17.68 -13.37 -5.04
C GLN A 22 19.20 -13.50 -5.01
N ALA A 23 19.83 -13.60 -6.19
CA ALA A 23 21.29 -13.68 -6.31
C ALA A 23 21.98 -12.39 -5.80
N LEU A 24 21.41 -11.22 -6.08
CA LEU A 24 21.89 -9.94 -5.53
C LEU A 24 21.80 -9.91 -3.99
N LEU A 25 20.72 -10.43 -3.40
CA LEU A 25 20.59 -10.54 -1.95
C LEU A 25 21.65 -11.45 -1.32
N GLU A 26 21.89 -12.62 -1.94
CA GLU A 26 22.92 -13.53 -1.49
C GLU A 26 24.32 -12.91 -1.59
N LEU A 27 24.58 -12.18 -2.69
CA LEU A 27 25.83 -11.45 -2.87
C LEU A 27 25.99 -10.35 -1.81
N TYR A 28 24.95 -9.57 -1.58
CA TYR A 28 24.95 -8.54 -0.54
C TYR A 28 25.20 -9.12 0.86
N LYS A 29 24.54 -10.21 1.21
CA LYS A 29 24.73 -10.87 2.50
C LYS A 29 26.16 -11.40 2.71
N LYS A 30 26.86 -11.77 1.64
CA LYS A 30 28.25 -12.23 1.67
C LYS A 30 29.27 -11.09 1.70
N THR A 31 29.00 -10.00 0.99
CA THR A 31 29.98 -8.94 0.76
C THR A 31 29.75 -7.68 1.58
N GLY A 32 28.48 -7.39 1.93
CA GLY A 32 28.08 -6.12 2.53
C GLY A 32 28.22 -4.93 1.58
N ASP A 33 28.33 -5.18 0.26
CA ASP A 33 28.59 -4.14 -0.73
C ASP A 33 27.35 -3.25 -0.91
N GLU A 34 27.48 -1.97 -0.59
CA GLU A 34 26.39 -0.98 -0.68
C GLU A 34 25.92 -0.77 -2.14
N ALA A 35 26.80 -0.92 -3.15
CA ALA A 35 26.39 -0.82 -4.54
C ALA A 35 25.43 -1.97 -4.93
N VAL A 36 25.68 -3.18 -4.44
CA VAL A 36 24.78 -4.34 -4.60
C VAL A 36 23.46 -4.08 -3.89
N LYS A 37 23.45 -3.50 -2.70
CA LYS A 37 22.23 -3.11 -1.97
C LYS A 37 21.38 -2.14 -2.78
N TRP A 38 22.01 -1.11 -3.36
CA TRP A 38 21.31 -0.16 -4.21
C TRP A 38 20.78 -0.79 -5.50
N ALA A 39 21.47 -1.78 -6.07
CA ALA A 39 20.95 -2.54 -7.21
C ALA A 39 19.63 -3.27 -6.87
N ILE A 40 19.52 -3.83 -5.65
CA ILE A 40 18.29 -4.43 -5.16
C ILE A 40 17.18 -3.37 -5.03
N VAL A 41 17.52 -2.20 -4.50
CA VAL A 41 16.57 -1.08 -4.35
C VAL A 41 16.01 -0.66 -5.71
N LEU A 42 16.86 -0.45 -6.71
CA LEU A 42 16.44 -0.05 -8.06
C LEU A 42 15.52 -1.09 -8.71
N ARG A 43 15.77 -2.39 -8.52
CA ARG A 43 14.89 -3.45 -9.02
C ARG A 43 13.53 -3.47 -8.36
N CYS A 44 13.45 -3.10 -7.09
CA CYS A 44 12.21 -3.09 -6.32
C CYS A 44 11.45 -1.75 -6.43
N GLU A 45 12.04 -0.72 -7.04
CA GLU A 45 11.41 0.61 -7.17
C GLU A 45 10.07 0.55 -7.89
N GLY A 46 9.96 -0.26 -8.94
CA GLY A 46 8.72 -0.47 -9.68
C GLY A 46 7.58 -1.03 -8.81
N LEU A 47 7.92 -1.95 -7.89
CA LEU A 47 6.96 -2.48 -6.92
C LEU A 47 6.48 -1.40 -5.96
N ILE A 48 7.41 -0.58 -5.42
CA ILE A 48 7.06 0.53 -4.52
C ILE A 48 6.16 1.53 -5.22
N LYS A 49 6.51 1.95 -6.46
CA LYS A 49 5.72 2.87 -7.27
C LYS A 49 4.32 2.33 -7.57
N SER A 50 4.21 1.03 -7.90
CA SER A 50 2.93 0.38 -8.15
C SER A 50 2.03 0.44 -6.92
N VAL A 51 2.56 0.11 -5.74
CA VAL A 51 1.83 0.19 -4.47
C VAL A 51 1.43 1.64 -4.15
N ALA A 52 2.36 2.60 -4.33
CA ALA A 52 2.10 4.01 -4.09
C ALA A 52 0.98 4.56 -4.98
N LEU A 53 0.96 4.21 -6.27
CA LEU A 53 -0.08 4.62 -7.22
C LEU A 53 -1.44 4.00 -6.90
N GLN A 54 -1.49 2.72 -6.51
CA GLN A 54 -2.72 2.08 -6.07
C GLN A 54 -3.34 2.80 -4.88
N ILE A 55 -2.49 3.22 -3.95
CA ILE A 55 -2.92 3.91 -2.73
C ILE A 55 -3.32 5.34 -3.03
N GLN A 56 -2.59 6.06 -3.89
CA GLN A 56 -2.93 7.42 -4.27
C GLN A 56 -4.31 7.53 -4.93
N GLY A 57 -4.70 6.56 -5.77
CA GLY A 57 -6.02 6.54 -6.40
C GLY A 57 -7.16 6.59 -5.39
N VAL A 58 -6.92 6.13 -4.17
CA VAL A 58 -7.89 6.06 -3.08
C VAL A 58 -7.70 7.20 -2.08
N TYR A 59 -6.47 7.67 -1.90
CA TYR A 59 -6.07 8.60 -0.84
C TYR A 59 -5.36 9.84 -1.37
N SER A 60 -5.85 10.41 -2.47
CA SER A 60 -5.26 11.59 -3.14
C SER A 60 -5.09 12.82 -2.24
N SER A 61 -5.73 12.84 -1.07
CA SER A 61 -5.59 13.92 -0.07
C SER A 61 -4.57 13.63 1.04
N PHE A 62 -3.93 12.46 1.01
CA PHE A 62 -3.23 11.91 2.16
C PHE A 62 -1.71 12.11 2.07
N ALA A 63 -1.07 11.76 0.96
CA ALA A 63 0.35 11.96 0.73
C ALA A 63 0.63 12.10 -0.76
N GLN A 64 1.69 12.82 -1.08
CA GLN A 64 2.22 12.83 -2.45
C GLN A 64 2.81 11.44 -2.76
N VAL A 65 2.68 10.98 -4.01
CA VAL A 65 3.28 9.68 -4.43
C VAL A 65 4.75 9.62 -4.07
N ASP A 66 5.47 10.72 -4.28
CA ASP A 66 6.91 10.81 -4.02
C ASP A 66 7.24 10.60 -2.53
N ASP A 67 6.40 11.06 -1.60
CA ASP A 67 6.59 10.83 -0.17
C ASP A 67 6.43 9.35 0.19
N ILE A 68 5.42 8.69 -0.39
CA ILE A 68 5.19 7.25 -0.20
C ILE A 68 6.35 6.44 -0.80
N VAL A 69 6.84 6.82 -1.97
CA VAL A 69 7.97 6.17 -2.63
C VAL A 69 9.24 6.32 -1.78
N ASN A 70 9.53 7.52 -1.29
CA ASN A 70 10.70 7.78 -0.45
C ASN A 70 10.67 6.96 0.86
N GLU A 71 9.53 6.93 1.54
CA GLU A 71 9.37 6.11 2.75
C GLU A 71 9.44 4.61 2.43
N GLY A 72 8.93 4.20 1.25
CA GLY A 72 9.05 2.85 0.72
C GLY A 72 10.50 2.43 0.50
N ILE A 73 11.33 3.30 -0.07
CA ILE A 73 12.78 3.08 -0.26
C ILE A 73 13.48 2.91 1.10
N LEU A 74 13.19 3.77 2.08
CA LEU A 74 13.75 3.65 3.43
C LEU A 74 13.33 2.34 4.11
N THR A 75 12.09 1.92 3.91
CA THR A 75 11.58 0.64 4.42
C THR A 75 12.29 -0.53 3.74
N LEU A 76 12.49 -0.47 2.43
CA LEU A 76 13.19 -1.47 1.65
C LEU A 76 14.66 -1.63 2.09
N LEU A 77 15.39 -0.54 2.28
CA LEU A 77 16.76 -0.56 2.78
C LEU A 77 16.88 -1.32 4.12
N LYS A 78 15.99 -1.01 5.07
CA LYS A 78 15.94 -1.71 6.36
C LYS A 78 15.53 -3.18 6.22
N ALA A 79 14.66 -3.48 5.26
CA ALA A 79 14.17 -4.82 5.02
C ALA A 79 15.23 -5.72 4.38
N ILE A 80 16.07 -5.20 3.46
CA ILE A 80 17.21 -5.91 2.88
C ILE A 80 18.16 -6.37 3.99
N ASP A 81 18.48 -5.50 4.95
CA ASP A 81 19.37 -5.84 6.06
C ASP A 81 18.81 -6.95 6.96
N ARG A 82 17.50 -6.96 7.17
CA ARG A 82 16.80 -7.88 8.09
C ARG A 82 16.28 -9.16 7.43
N PHE A 83 16.29 -9.20 6.11
CA PHE A 83 15.79 -10.37 5.39
C PHE A 83 16.68 -11.59 5.65
N ASP A 84 16.02 -12.70 5.96
CA ASP A 84 16.63 -13.99 6.20
C ASP A 84 16.16 -14.97 5.11
N PRO A 85 17.05 -15.36 4.16
CA PRO A 85 16.71 -16.28 3.10
C PRO A 85 16.32 -17.69 3.60
N ASP A 86 16.82 -18.08 4.78
CA ASP A 86 16.62 -19.43 5.32
C ASP A 86 15.18 -19.66 5.85
N LYS A 87 14.38 -18.59 5.95
CA LYS A 87 12.96 -18.69 6.34
C LYS A 87 12.01 -19.16 5.23
N GLY A 88 12.52 -19.48 4.05
CA GLY A 88 11.74 -20.06 2.94
C GLY A 88 10.70 -19.12 2.31
N VAL A 89 10.73 -17.83 2.62
CA VAL A 89 9.84 -16.80 2.06
C VAL A 89 10.57 -16.07 0.95
N LYS A 90 9.93 -15.88 -0.21
CA LYS A 90 10.50 -15.08 -1.30
C LYS A 90 10.64 -13.63 -0.86
N PHE A 91 11.75 -12.98 -1.26
CA PHE A 91 12.04 -11.60 -0.90
C PHE A 91 10.93 -10.63 -1.36
N GLU A 92 10.38 -10.82 -2.56
CA GLU A 92 9.30 -9.99 -3.09
C GLU A 92 8.05 -10.04 -2.20
N THR A 93 7.71 -11.22 -1.68
CA THR A 93 6.58 -11.42 -0.76
C THR A 93 6.85 -10.71 0.57
N TYR A 94 8.06 -10.85 1.10
CA TYR A 94 8.48 -10.20 2.33
C TYR A 94 8.43 -8.67 2.20
N ILE A 95 8.96 -8.12 1.09
CA ILE A 95 8.96 -6.68 0.83
C ILE A 95 7.56 -6.14 0.62
N ALA A 96 6.71 -6.83 -0.14
CA ALA A 96 5.33 -6.40 -0.35
C ALA A 96 4.58 -6.25 0.99
N LYS A 97 4.76 -7.21 1.91
CA LYS A 97 4.19 -7.15 3.27
C LYS A 97 4.75 -5.95 4.06
N ARG A 98 6.06 -5.67 3.97
CA ARG A 98 6.70 -4.53 4.66
C ARG A 98 6.26 -3.18 4.13
N ILE A 99 6.16 -3.03 2.81
CA ILE A 99 5.68 -1.79 2.19
C ILE A 99 4.22 -1.55 2.55
N ARG A 100 3.37 -2.59 2.52
CA ARG A 100 1.97 -2.47 2.95
C ARG A 100 1.88 -2.01 4.41
N GLY A 101 2.63 -2.60 5.32
CA GLY A 101 2.68 -2.19 6.72
C GLY A 101 3.14 -0.75 6.90
N MET A 102 4.16 -0.32 6.17
CA MET A 102 4.64 1.07 6.17
C MET A 102 3.54 2.05 5.74
N VAL A 103 2.83 1.75 4.67
CA VAL A 103 1.72 2.59 4.19
C VAL A 103 0.61 2.69 5.23
N ILE A 104 0.27 1.58 5.87
CA ILE A 104 -0.71 1.53 6.95
C ILE A 104 -0.25 2.42 8.12
N ASP A 105 1.03 2.37 8.50
CA ASP A 105 1.56 3.20 9.58
C ASP A 105 1.60 4.69 9.22
N LEU A 106 1.94 5.04 7.98
CA LEU A 106 1.81 6.40 7.46
C LEU A 106 0.37 6.89 7.57
N ALA A 107 -0.56 6.06 7.13
CA ALA A 107 -1.97 6.33 7.21
C ALA A 107 -2.44 6.57 8.64
N ARG A 108 -2.02 5.75 9.60
CA ARG A 108 -2.35 5.91 11.03
C ARG A 108 -1.84 7.23 11.60
N LYS A 109 -0.58 7.59 11.31
CA LYS A 109 0.06 8.81 11.82
C LYS A 109 -0.67 10.08 11.38
N GLN A 110 -1.32 10.05 10.22
CA GLN A 110 -1.99 11.21 9.64
C GLN A 110 -3.52 11.25 9.88
N ASN A 111 -4.10 10.38 10.74
CA ASN A 111 -5.57 10.28 10.90
C ASN A 111 -6.29 10.09 9.55
N TRP A 112 -5.80 9.23 8.75
CA TRP A 112 -5.92 9.02 7.31
C TRP A 112 -7.32 8.80 6.74
N ILE A 113 -8.30 8.35 7.53
CA ILE A 113 -9.67 8.34 7.06
C ILE A 113 -10.17 9.78 7.15
N PRO A 114 -10.32 10.50 6.02
CA PRO A 114 -10.80 11.86 6.04
C PRO A 114 -12.09 11.92 6.84
N ARG A 115 -12.23 12.92 7.70
CA ARG A 115 -13.47 13.13 8.48
C ARG A 115 -14.69 13.13 7.56
N THR A 116 -14.54 13.65 6.35
CA THR A 116 -15.55 13.64 5.30
C THR A 116 -15.94 12.24 4.83
N LEU A 117 -14.98 11.30 4.72
CA LEU A 117 -15.28 9.93 4.33
C LEU A 117 -16.01 9.17 5.45
N ARG A 118 -15.59 9.34 6.72
CA ARG A 118 -16.31 8.80 7.87
C ARG A 118 -17.74 9.34 7.97
N GLN A 119 -17.91 10.63 7.73
CA GLN A 119 -19.24 11.23 7.72
C GLN A 119 -20.09 10.68 6.58
N ARG A 120 -19.50 10.49 5.40
CA ARG A 120 -20.18 9.92 4.24
C ARG A 120 -20.58 8.45 4.47
N ALA A 121 -19.70 7.64 5.05
CA ALA A 121 -20.03 6.26 5.43
C ALA A 121 -21.24 6.23 6.38
N LYS A 122 -21.23 7.08 7.41
CA LYS A 122 -22.32 7.20 8.35
C LYS A 122 -23.64 7.69 7.69
N GLU A 123 -23.57 8.61 6.74
CA GLU A 123 -24.75 9.07 5.98
C GLU A 123 -25.34 7.93 5.14
N ILE A 124 -24.51 7.13 4.46
CA ILE A 124 -24.94 5.97 3.70
C ILE A 124 -25.59 4.93 4.62
N ASP A 125 -24.93 4.57 5.72
CA ASP A 125 -25.46 3.60 6.69
C ASP A 125 -26.82 4.02 7.26
N ASN A 126 -26.94 5.28 7.66
CA ASN A 126 -28.21 5.81 8.17
C ASN A 126 -29.31 5.75 7.09
N THR A 127 -29.00 6.12 5.84
CA THR A 127 -29.94 6.07 4.72
C THR A 127 -30.39 4.64 4.44
N VAL A 128 -29.48 3.67 4.48
CA VAL A 128 -29.77 2.24 4.32
C VAL A 128 -30.67 1.75 5.46
N MET A 129 -30.40 2.14 6.70
CA MET A 129 -31.22 1.77 7.87
C MET A 129 -32.64 2.33 7.74
N GLU A 130 -32.80 3.61 7.41
CA GLU A 130 -34.10 4.26 7.22
C GLU A 130 -34.91 3.59 6.11
N LEU A 131 -34.28 3.40 4.93
CA LEU A 131 -34.92 2.73 3.80
C LEU A 131 -35.30 1.28 4.11
N SER A 132 -34.43 0.55 4.84
CA SER A 132 -34.74 -0.83 5.25
C SER A 132 -35.95 -0.91 6.16
N ALA A 133 -36.12 0.06 7.06
CA ALA A 133 -37.28 0.16 7.93
C ALA A 133 -38.55 0.50 7.13
N ASP A 134 -38.46 1.44 6.18
CA ASP A 134 -39.58 1.87 5.33
C ASP A 134 -40.05 0.74 4.37
N LEU A 135 -39.07 0.04 3.75
CA LEU A 135 -39.33 -0.97 2.72
C LEU A 135 -39.59 -2.39 3.27
N GLY A 136 -39.21 -2.66 4.52
CA GLY A 136 -39.23 -4.00 5.10
C GLY A 136 -38.21 -4.98 4.44
N ARG A 137 -37.27 -4.49 3.67
CA ARG A 137 -36.18 -5.24 3.01
C ARG A 137 -34.94 -4.38 2.88
N TYR A 138 -33.80 -5.00 2.55
CA TYR A 138 -32.59 -4.26 2.22
C TYR A 138 -32.79 -3.43 0.93
N PRO A 139 -32.45 -2.12 0.93
CA PRO A 139 -32.61 -1.26 -0.24
C PRO A 139 -31.59 -1.61 -1.32
N THR A 140 -31.93 -1.30 -2.57
CA THR A 140 -30.97 -1.33 -3.69
C THR A 140 -30.10 -0.10 -3.69
N ASP A 141 -28.93 -0.16 -4.34
CA ASP A 141 -28.04 1.01 -4.51
C ASP A 141 -28.78 2.18 -5.18
N ASP A 142 -29.61 1.93 -6.18
CA ASP A 142 -30.34 2.98 -6.88
C ASP A 142 -31.36 3.68 -5.94
N GLU A 143 -32.01 2.96 -5.04
CA GLU A 143 -32.89 3.55 -4.01
C GLU A 143 -32.12 4.39 -2.99
N VAL A 144 -30.91 3.95 -2.61
CA VAL A 144 -30.04 4.72 -1.72
C VAL A 144 -29.53 5.99 -2.41
N ILE A 145 -29.11 5.89 -3.67
CA ILE A 145 -28.68 7.02 -4.51
C ILE A 145 -29.77 8.08 -4.63
N GLU A 146 -31.00 7.64 -4.93
CA GLU A 146 -32.16 8.52 -5.05
C GLU A 146 -32.47 9.23 -3.72
N ARG A 147 -32.49 8.49 -2.61
CA ARG A 147 -32.76 9.05 -1.28
C ARG A 147 -31.69 10.04 -0.84
N MET A 148 -30.44 9.79 -1.16
CA MET A 148 -29.31 10.67 -0.84
C MET A 148 -29.20 11.88 -1.79
N GLY A 149 -29.84 11.85 -2.96
CA GLY A 149 -29.76 12.91 -3.97
C GLY A 149 -28.33 13.09 -4.55
N VAL A 150 -27.56 12.01 -4.66
CA VAL A 150 -26.19 12.03 -5.20
C VAL A 150 -26.15 11.38 -6.59
N SER A 151 -25.10 11.65 -7.39
CA SER A 151 -24.92 10.93 -8.65
C SER A 151 -24.41 9.51 -8.40
N LYS A 152 -24.70 8.61 -9.35
CA LYS A 152 -24.25 7.19 -9.30
C LYS A 152 -22.74 7.09 -9.23
N GLU A 153 -22.02 7.91 -9.99
CA GLU A 153 -20.55 7.95 -10.01
C GLU A 153 -19.97 8.40 -8.67
N ARG A 154 -20.66 9.34 -8.00
CA ARG A 154 -20.24 9.79 -6.66
C ARG A 154 -20.46 8.69 -5.64
N TYR A 155 -21.62 8.06 -5.63
CA TYR A 155 -21.94 6.95 -4.73
C TYR A 155 -20.94 5.80 -4.88
N GLN A 156 -20.65 5.39 -6.12
CA GLN A 156 -19.69 4.31 -6.40
C GLN A 156 -18.27 4.67 -5.91
N ARG A 157 -17.82 5.91 -6.09
CA ARG A 157 -16.52 6.37 -5.56
C ARG A 157 -16.50 6.36 -4.02
N ASP A 158 -17.57 6.83 -3.38
CA ASP A 158 -17.67 6.83 -1.93
C ASP A 158 -17.65 5.39 -1.39
N MET A 159 -18.41 4.47 -1.99
CA MET A 159 -18.43 3.04 -1.62
C MET A 159 -17.09 2.35 -1.82
N ALA A 160 -16.41 2.59 -2.94
CA ALA A 160 -15.08 2.05 -3.19
C ALA A 160 -14.06 2.55 -2.14
N SER A 161 -14.13 3.82 -1.77
CA SER A 161 -13.25 4.43 -0.77
C SER A 161 -13.52 3.88 0.64
N ILE A 162 -14.79 3.65 0.98
CA ILE A 162 -15.21 3.06 2.25
C ILE A 162 -14.73 1.59 2.33
N ALA A 163 -15.03 0.79 1.30
CA ALA A 163 -14.63 -0.61 1.24
C ALA A 163 -13.12 -0.81 1.38
N LEU A 164 -12.32 0.05 0.76
CA LEU A 164 -10.87 -0.01 0.88
C LEU A 164 -10.40 0.44 2.27
N SER A 165 -11.08 1.41 2.89
CA SER A 165 -10.86 1.81 4.28
C SER A 165 -11.07 0.62 5.23
N ASP A 166 -12.13 -0.14 5.01
CA ASP A 166 -12.48 -1.31 5.82
C ASP A 166 -11.51 -2.47 5.61
N LEU A 167 -11.10 -2.73 4.36
CA LEU A 167 -10.09 -3.74 4.03
C LEU A 167 -8.74 -3.46 4.72
N LEU A 168 -8.29 -2.21 4.69
CA LEU A 168 -7.07 -1.82 5.37
C LEU A 168 -7.20 -1.89 6.89
N SER A 169 -8.38 -1.58 7.44
CA SER A 169 -8.67 -1.77 8.87
C SER A 169 -8.65 -3.25 9.26
N LEU A 170 -9.13 -4.13 8.40
CA LEU A 170 -9.14 -5.58 8.64
C LEU A 170 -7.72 -6.18 8.55
N ASP A 171 -6.93 -5.83 7.52
CA ASP A 171 -5.51 -6.21 7.41
C ASP A 171 -4.72 -5.75 8.66
N MET A 172 -5.05 -4.58 9.20
CA MET A 172 -4.48 -4.06 10.44
C MET A 172 -4.76 -4.96 11.65
N LEU A 173 -5.98 -5.46 11.77
CA LEU A 173 -6.38 -6.33 12.88
C LEU A 173 -5.74 -7.72 12.77
N MET A 174 -5.50 -8.20 11.56
CA MET A 174 -4.86 -9.50 11.31
C MET A 174 -3.35 -9.45 11.55
N ASP A 175 -2.66 -8.38 11.13
CA ASP A 175 -1.20 -8.21 11.39
C ASP A 175 -0.89 -8.08 12.90
N VAL A 176 -1.80 -7.53 13.72
CA VAL A 176 -1.63 -7.45 15.18
C VAL A 176 -1.72 -8.85 15.83
N ARG A 177 -2.51 -9.76 15.28
CA ARG A 177 -2.61 -11.14 15.77
C ARG A 177 -1.38 -11.98 15.45
N GLU A 178 -0.82 -11.86 14.24
CA GLU A 178 0.39 -12.59 13.83
C GLU A 178 1.67 -12.06 14.49
N ALA A 179 1.68 -10.84 15.00
CA ALA A 179 2.84 -10.27 15.71
C ALA A 179 2.84 -10.59 17.22
N SER A 180 1.76 -11.26 17.71
CA SER A 180 1.60 -11.63 19.13
C SER A 180 1.82 -13.12 19.40
N ASP A 181 2.10 -13.93 18.37
CA ASP A 181 2.55 -15.31 18.42
C ASP A 181 4.03 -15.41 17.97
#